data_abe02ecc7bd29b1de6ae6b85f6ed1f8f
#
_entry.id   abe02ecc7bd29b1de6ae6b85f6ed1f8f
#
_cell.length_a   1.000
_cell.length_b   1.000
_cell.length_c   1.000
_cell.angle_alpha   90.00
_cell.angle_beta   90.00
_cell.angle_gamma   90.00
#
_symmetry.space_group_name_H-M   'P 1'
#
loop_
_entity.id
_entity.type
_entity.pdbx_description
1 polymer ?
#
loop_
_entity_poly.entity_id
_entity_poly.type
_entity_poly.pdbx_seq_one_letter_code
_entity_poly.pdbx_strand_id
1 'polypeptide(L)'
;MTYEYLILGAGITGLTLLKKMRQKGINNILALEAEKEAGGLCRSFYVEGHVVDIGGHFFQTKYKEVEDFIFASFPKEKMYKIDPRISKISIEGMDVDYPLESNLWQLPVDKQIKYLISVIRNGEALGKPEPKNYEEWIRWKLGDMICDNYLLPYNTKLWGVTPDELDVDWIYKIPRVEVEEVLRYSLERQQDVEKYPCHNRPYYPLSGGYGRVMEAIAKDELQNIKFNTKVTKLRFDENEQVWVINEEYKAKNVINTTPWPDLYEAMGRPEAIREQINKIKYNKVVVSLFETDDNPTNYHWRYRPEMEQQHHRELYISNFVKDSKNYGVFTETNANRFDANKVTFKGRNLFNYTTPAAYPIPLVGRTVAITAILDYFKSKHLYGVGRWGEHQHHNHDICIKHALDFVDNFQAS
;
A
#
# COMPACT_ATOMS: atom_id res chain seq x y z
N MET A 1 8.34 18.98 -29.74
CA MET A 1 9.09 17.72 -29.64
C MET A 1 8.14 16.64 -29.20
N THR A 2 8.11 15.47 -29.84
CA THR A 2 7.25 14.34 -29.44
C THR A 2 8.12 13.29 -28.75
N TYR A 3 7.75 12.95 -27.52
CA TYR A 3 8.38 11.86 -26.77
C TYR A 3 7.96 10.50 -27.32
N GLU A 4 8.84 9.53 -27.27
CA GLU A 4 8.49 8.15 -27.56
C GLU A 4 7.66 7.56 -26.43
N TYR A 5 8.04 7.85 -25.18
CA TYR A 5 7.34 7.47 -23.95
C TYR A 5 7.19 8.65 -23.00
N LEU A 6 6.03 8.72 -22.37
CA LEU A 6 5.79 9.64 -21.28
C LEU A 6 5.15 8.89 -20.10
N ILE A 7 5.78 9.00 -18.93
CA ILE A 7 5.33 8.34 -17.71
C ILE A 7 4.60 9.38 -16.85
N LEU A 8 3.39 9.06 -16.41
CA LEU A 8 2.62 9.89 -15.49
C LEU A 8 2.87 9.43 -14.05
N GLY A 9 3.59 10.26 -13.27
CA GLY A 9 4.02 10.02 -11.90
C GLY A 9 5.44 9.47 -11.79
N ALA A 10 6.21 9.98 -10.82
CA ALA A 10 7.54 9.52 -10.43
C ALA A 10 7.54 8.87 -9.02
N GLY A 11 6.49 8.12 -8.69
CA GLY A 11 6.48 7.18 -7.58
C GLY A 11 7.33 5.95 -7.87
N ILE A 12 7.34 4.95 -6.97
CA ILE A 12 8.19 3.76 -7.13
C ILE A 12 7.99 3.05 -8.48
N THR A 13 6.76 2.94 -8.97
CA THR A 13 6.46 2.34 -10.28
C THR A 13 7.06 3.16 -11.42
N GLY A 14 6.79 4.48 -11.44
CA GLY A 14 7.29 5.37 -12.48
C GLY A 14 8.81 5.46 -12.52
N LEU A 15 9.45 5.52 -11.35
CA LEU A 15 10.92 5.49 -11.23
C LEU A 15 11.51 4.18 -11.74
N THR A 16 10.88 3.03 -11.43
CA THR A 16 11.34 1.72 -11.91
C THR A 16 11.22 1.62 -13.41
N LEU A 17 10.08 2.04 -13.99
CA LEU A 17 9.86 2.09 -15.43
C LEU A 17 10.93 2.98 -16.11
N LEU A 18 11.07 4.21 -15.64
CA LEU A 18 12.01 5.17 -16.20
C LEU A 18 13.44 4.62 -16.23
N LYS A 19 13.94 4.17 -15.06
CA LYS A 19 15.30 3.62 -14.93
C LYS A 19 15.50 2.39 -15.81
N LYS A 20 14.56 1.45 -15.80
CA LYS A 20 14.68 0.20 -16.58
C LYS A 20 14.59 0.44 -18.07
N MET A 21 13.69 1.32 -18.55
CA MET A 21 13.59 1.69 -19.96
C MET A 21 14.86 2.41 -20.45
N ARG A 22 15.42 3.31 -19.63
CA ARG A 22 16.69 3.97 -19.90
C ARG A 22 17.85 2.96 -20.01
N GLN A 23 17.89 1.97 -19.13
CA GLN A 23 18.89 0.89 -19.19
C GLN A 23 18.78 0.05 -20.47
N LYS A 24 17.57 -0.06 -21.06
CA LYS A 24 17.35 -0.69 -22.38
C LYS A 24 17.64 0.23 -23.57
N GLY A 25 18.17 1.43 -23.35
CA GLY A 25 18.55 2.38 -24.42
C GLY A 25 17.42 3.27 -24.91
N ILE A 26 16.26 3.28 -24.27
CA ILE A 26 15.14 4.19 -24.60
C ILE A 26 15.48 5.57 -24.03
N ASN A 27 15.91 6.48 -24.91
CA ASN A 27 16.39 7.81 -24.51
C ASN A 27 15.34 8.92 -24.66
N ASN A 28 14.37 8.77 -25.56
CA ASN A 28 13.30 9.74 -25.77
C ASN A 28 12.13 9.48 -24.84
N ILE A 29 12.35 9.64 -23.54
CA ILE A 29 11.42 9.37 -22.46
C ILE A 29 11.43 10.51 -21.43
N LEU A 30 10.24 10.82 -20.87
CA LEU A 30 10.06 11.81 -19.81
C LEU A 30 9.07 11.29 -18.78
N ALA A 31 9.30 11.57 -17.50
CA ALA A 31 8.32 11.39 -16.45
C ALA A 31 7.78 12.76 -15.97
N LEU A 32 6.47 12.89 -15.77
CA LEU A 32 5.84 14.08 -15.19
C LEU A 32 5.45 13.78 -13.74
N GLU A 33 5.95 14.59 -12.80
CA GLU A 33 5.68 14.45 -11.36
C GLU A 33 4.98 15.71 -10.84
N ALA A 34 3.88 15.52 -10.15
CA ALA A 34 3.09 16.62 -9.60
C ALA A 34 3.79 17.34 -8.44
N GLU A 35 4.59 16.60 -7.66
CA GLU A 35 5.29 17.09 -6.49
C GLU A 35 6.67 17.66 -6.85
N LYS A 36 7.30 18.33 -5.87
CA LYS A 36 8.67 18.87 -6.00
C LYS A 36 9.76 17.80 -5.97
N GLU A 37 9.44 16.58 -5.60
CA GLU A 37 10.36 15.46 -5.40
C GLU A 37 9.73 14.12 -5.81
N ALA A 38 10.57 13.18 -6.21
CA ALA A 38 10.16 11.83 -6.59
C ALA A 38 9.89 10.92 -5.37
N GLY A 39 9.27 9.76 -5.61
CA GLY A 39 9.06 8.73 -4.61
C GLY A 39 7.60 8.47 -4.25
N GLY A 40 6.69 9.41 -4.56
CA GLY A 40 5.26 9.26 -4.31
C GLY A 40 4.96 8.94 -2.83
N LEU A 41 4.27 7.84 -2.57
CA LEU A 41 3.95 7.40 -1.20
C LEU A 41 5.14 6.83 -0.42
N CYS A 42 6.26 6.52 -1.09
CA CYS A 42 7.47 5.99 -0.45
C CYS A 42 8.43 7.09 0.04
N ARG A 43 8.00 8.34 0.06
CA ARG A 43 8.78 9.47 0.60
C ARG A 43 8.82 9.47 2.12
N SER A 44 9.81 10.19 2.67
CA SER A 44 9.92 10.45 4.11
C SER A 44 9.98 11.94 4.37
N PHE A 45 9.46 12.37 5.51
CA PHE A 45 9.56 13.74 6.02
C PHE A 45 10.52 13.82 7.21
N TYR A 46 11.09 15.01 7.39
CA TYR A 46 11.90 15.35 8.56
C TYR A 46 11.16 16.42 9.36
N VAL A 47 10.75 16.11 10.58
CA VAL A 47 9.96 17.00 11.42
C VAL A 47 10.55 17.01 12.83
N GLU A 48 11.10 18.14 13.26
CA GLU A 48 11.65 18.34 14.60
C GLU A 48 12.62 17.25 15.10
N GLY A 49 13.41 16.68 14.17
CA GLY A 49 14.37 15.61 14.47
C GLY A 49 13.80 14.19 14.37
N HIS A 50 12.55 14.06 13.97
CA HIS A 50 11.93 12.79 13.63
C HIS A 50 11.92 12.55 12.13
N VAL A 51 12.11 11.29 11.73
CA VAL A 51 11.93 10.81 10.37
C VAL A 51 10.57 10.13 10.28
N VAL A 52 9.72 10.55 9.35
CA VAL A 52 8.35 10.04 9.19
C VAL A 52 8.13 9.61 7.75
N ASP A 53 7.91 8.33 7.54
CA ASP A 53 7.48 7.82 6.22
C ASP A 53 6.00 8.14 5.96
N ILE A 54 5.63 8.30 4.70
CA ILE A 54 4.23 8.41 4.30
C ILE A 54 3.59 7.01 4.37
N GLY A 55 3.27 6.58 5.58
CA GLY A 55 2.84 5.21 5.88
C GLY A 55 3.99 4.26 6.19
N GLY A 56 3.68 3.07 6.69
CA GLY A 56 4.71 2.08 7.06
C GLY A 56 5.30 1.39 5.84
N HIS A 57 6.55 1.69 5.52
CA HIS A 57 7.27 1.08 4.42
C HIS A 57 8.48 0.28 4.93
N PHE A 58 8.41 -1.05 4.84
CA PHE A 58 9.53 -1.96 5.08
C PHE A 58 9.80 -2.77 3.83
N PHE A 59 11.04 -2.85 3.38
CA PHE A 59 11.39 -3.62 2.19
C PHE A 59 11.42 -5.11 2.49
N GLN A 60 10.55 -5.82 1.81
CA GLN A 60 10.50 -7.28 1.78
C GLN A 60 10.02 -7.72 0.40
N THR A 61 10.58 -8.78 -0.13
CA THR A 61 10.16 -9.36 -1.39
C THR A 61 10.55 -10.83 -1.47
N LYS A 62 9.80 -11.59 -2.25
CA LYS A 62 10.14 -12.97 -2.66
C LYS A 62 10.77 -13.03 -4.05
N TYR A 63 10.82 -11.90 -4.76
CA TYR A 63 11.30 -11.82 -6.14
C TYR A 63 12.75 -11.36 -6.16
N LYS A 64 13.63 -12.23 -6.70
CA LYS A 64 15.08 -11.96 -6.75
C LYS A 64 15.39 -10.72 -7.59
N GLU A 65 14.73 -10.55 -8.71
CA GLU A 65 14.90 -9.40 -9.61
C GLU A 65 14.51 -8.06 -8.95
N VAL A 66 13.53 -8.07 -8.04
CA VAL A 66 13.14 -6.90 -7.26
C VAL A 66 14.20 -6.59 -6.19
N GLU A 67 14.71 -7.63 -5.52
CA GLU A 67 15.82 -7.49 -4.57
C GLU A 67 17.06 -6.91 -5.26
N ASP A 68 17.42 -7.45 -6.43
CA ASP A 68 18.56 -6.98 -7.21
C ASP A 68 18.38 -5.53 -7.68
N PHE A 69 17.20 -5.16 -8.15
CA PHE A 69 16.90 -3.79 -8.55
C PHE A 69 17.07 -2.78 -7.40
N ILE A 70 16.55 -3.10 -6.21
CA ILE A 70 16.66 -2.24 -5.03
C ILE A 70 18.11 -2.14 -4.59
N PHE A 71 18.84 -3.24 -4.43
CA PHE A 71 20.20 -3.22 -3.92
C PHE A 71 21.24 -2.72 -4.93
N ALA A 72 20.93 -2.77 -6.23
CA ALA A 72 21.74 -2.07 -7.23
C ALA A 72 21.64 -0.54 -7.13
N SER A 73 20.49 -0.02 -6.68
CA SER A 73 20.28 1.43 -6.51
C SER A 73 20.64 1.91 -5.10
N PHE A 74 20.30 1.14 -4.09
CA PHE A 74 20.56 1.44 -2.68
C PHE A 74 21.28 0.26 -2.02
N PRO A 75 22.60 0.34 -1.80
CA PRO A 75 23.41 -0.78 -1.33
C PRO A 75 22.89 -1.40 -0.03
N LYS A 76 22.96 -2.73 0.05
CA LYS A 76 22.44 -3.50 1.19
C LYS A 76 23.08 -3.10 2.52
N GLU A 77 24.34 -2.67 2.49
CA GLU A 77 25.11 -2.20 3.65
C GLU A 77 24.55 -0.92 4.26
N LYS A 78 23.71 -0.18 3.51
CA LYS A 78 22.97 1.00 3.98
C LYS A 78 21.61 0.65 4.56
N MET A 79 21.26 -0.63 4.58
CA MET A 79 20.06 -1.15 5.22
C MET A 79 20.40 -2.09 6.36
N TYR A 80 19.48 -2.26 7.28
CA TYR A 80 19.55 -3.31 8.27
C TYR A 80 18.29 -4.17 8.21
N LYS A 81 18.43 -5.38 8.69
CA LYS A 81 17.31 -6.33 8.77
C LYS A 81 16.63 -6.17 10.12
N ILE A 82 15.32 -5.92 10.10
CA ILE A 82 14.50 -5.96 11.30
C ILE A 82 14.21 -7.43 11.59
N ASP A 83 14.69 -7.97 12.71
CA ASP A 83 14.58 -9.40 13.03
C ASP A 83 14.35 -9.65 14.52
N PRO A 84 13.16 -10.09 14.93
CA PRO A 84 11.91 -10.13 14.13
C PRO A 84 11.21 -8.77 14.11
N ARG A 85 10.35 -8.58 13.12
CA ARG A 85 9.37 -7.49 13.16
C ARG A 85 8.26 -7.80 14.17
N ILE A 86 8.07 -6.94 15.13
CA ILE A 86 7.04 -7.09 16.17
C ILE A 86 5.82 -6.27 15.77
N SER A 87 4.74 -6.96 15.44
CA SER A 87 3.44 -6.36 15.10
C SER A 87 2.38 -6.85 16.07
N LYS A 88 1.57 -5.93 16.59
CA LYS A 88 0.51 -6.23 17.55
C LYS A 88 -0.87 -5.86 17.02
N ILE A 89 -1.87 -6.52 17.55
CA ILE A 89 -3.29 -6.20 17.36
C ILE A 89 -3.84 -5.86 18.73
N SER A 90 -4.41 -4.67 18.89
CA SER A 90 -5.15 -4.31 20.08
C SER A 90 -6.51 -4.97 20.04
N ILE A 91 -6.81 -5.82 20.99
CA ILE A 91 -8.07 -6.56 21.03
C ILE A 91 -8.44 -6.91 22.47
N GLU A 92 -9.70 -6.73 22.83
CA GLU A 92 -10.20 -7.09 24.15
C GLU A 92 -9.43 -6.42 25.31
N GLY A 93 -8.88 -5.21 25.06
CA GLY A 93 -8.06 -4.49 26.03
C GLY A 93 -6.62 -4.96 26.16
N MET A 94 -6.15 -5.83 25.26
CA MET A 94 -4.81 -6.44 25.26
C MET A 94 -4.14 -6.25 23.91
N ASP A 95 -2.81 -6.38 23.88
CA ASP A 95 -2.00 -6.43 22.68
C ASP A 95 -1.58 -7.87 22.36
N VAL A 96 -2.19 -8.44 21.34
CA VAL A 96 -1.93 -9.81 20.86
C VAL A 96 -1.01 -9.75 19.64
N ASP A 97 -0.13 -10.73 19.47
CA ASP A 97 0.75 -10.81 18.30
C ASP A 97 -0.04 -11.01 17.00
N TYR A 98 0.45 -10.40 15.92
CA TYR A 98 -0.05 -10.64 14.58
C TYR A 98 0.55 -11.91 13.96
N PRO A 99 -0.21 -12.73 13.26
CA PRO A 99 -1.65 -12.63 13.03
C PRO A 99 -2.49 -13.16 14.22
N LEU A 100 -3.70 -12.61 14.39
CA LEU A 100 -4.54 -12.93 15.55
C LEU A 100 -4.89 -14.40 15.66
N GLU A 101 -5.26 -15.02 14.55
CA GLU A 101 -5.69 -16.44 14.47
C GLU A 101 -4.59 -17.42 14.90
N SER A 102 -3.32 -17.05 14.77
CA SER A 102 -2.19 -17.85 15.24
C SER A 102 -1.80 -17.56 16.70
N ASN A 103 -2.41 -16.54 17.31
CA ASN A 103 -2.01 -16.04 18.62
C ASN A 103 -3.17 -15.94 19.63
N LEU A 104 -4.28 -16.63 19.40
CA LEU A 104 -5.44 -16.64 20.30
C LEU A 104 -5.06 -17.12 21.71
N TRP A 105 -4.01 -17.92 21.86
CA TRP A 105 -3.49 -18.41 23.13
C TRP A 105 -2.97 -17.28 24.07
N GLN A 106 -2.75 -16.07 23.56
CA GLN A 106 -2.36 -14.91 24.37
C GLN A 106 -3.57 -14.25 25.06
N LEU A 107 -4.79 -14.59 24.63
CA LEU A 107 -6.03 -14.11 25.29
C LEU A 107 -6.26 -14.84 26.61
N PRO A 108 -7.01 -14.23 27.57
CA PRO A 108 -7.52 -14.94 28.75
C PRO A 108 -8.30 -16.19 28.34
N VAL A 109 -8.19 -17.26 29.12
CA VAL A 109 -8.73 -18.59 28.77
C VAL A 109 -10.20 -18.54 28.38
N ASP A 110 -11.04 -17.82 29.14
CA ASP A 110 -12.47 -17.72 28.85
C ASP A 110 -12.75 -17.05 27.47
N LYS A 111 -11.95 -16.09 27.08
CA LYS A 111 -12.02 -15.45 25.78
C LYS A 111 -11.47 -16.37 24.69
N GLN A 112 -10.30 -16.98 24.93
CA GLN A 112 -9.70 -17.95 24.02
C GLN A 112 -10.69 -19.04 23.63
N ILE A 113 -11.42 -19.62 24.62
CA ILE A 113 -12.43 -20.64 24.37
C ILE A 113 -13.52 -20.13 23.41
N LYS A 114 -14.01 -18.90 23.59
CA LYS A 114 -15.04 -18.33 22.72
C LYS A 114 -14.55 -18.17 21.27
N TYR A 115 -13.31 -17.66 21.09
CA TYR A 115 -12.69 -17.52 19.77
C TYR A 115 -12.49 -18.89 19.11
N LEU A 116 -11.97 -19.87 19.82
CA LEU A 116 -11.75 -21.23 19.30
C LEU A 116 -13.07 -21.90 18.91
N ILE A 117 -14.12 -21.78 19.73
CA ILE A 117 -15.47 -22.29 19.39
C ILE A 117 -15.96 -21.63 18.10
N SER A 118 -15.75 -20.33 17.93
CA SER A 118 -16.14 -19.62 16.73
C SER A 118 -15.39 -20.12 15.50
N VAL A 119 -14.07 -20.35 15.61
CA VAL A 119 -13.23 -20.88 14.52
C VAL A 119 -13.65 -22.30 14.13
N ILE A 120 -13.85 -23.23 15.07
CA ILE A 120 -14.25 -24.63 14.76
C ILE A 120 -15.69 -24.75 14.21
N ARG A 121 -16.50 -23.71 14.36
CA ARG A 121 -17.86 -23.61 13.82
C ARG A 121 -17.97 -22.70 12.62
N ASN A 122 -16.86 -22.30 12.02
CA ASN A 122 -16.86 -21.46 10.83
C ASN A 122 -17.46 -22.19 9.62
N GLY A 123 -17.72 -21.47 8.54
CA GLY A 123 -18.38 -22.03 7.36
C GLY A 123 -17.56 -23.11 6.67
N GLU A 124 -16.23 -22.94 6.61
CA GLU A 124 -15.30 -23.89 6.01
C GLU A 124 -15.31 -25.23 6.79
N ALA A 125 -15.16 -25.18 8.11
CA ALA A 125 -15.19 -26.38 8.97
C ALA A 125 -16.53 -27.13 8.89
N LEU A 126 -17.61 -26.40 8.61
CA LEU A 126 -18.96 -26.96 8.42
C LEU A 126 -19.24 -27.40 6.98
N GLY A 127 -18.27 -27.35 6.07
CA GLY A 127 -18.40 -27.75 4.68
C GLY A 127 -19.33 -26.86 3.84
N LYS A 128 -19.56 -25.61 4.25
CA LYS A 128 -20.34 -24.65 3.46
C LYS A 128 -19.55 -24.17 2.25
N PRO A 129 -20.22 -23.83 1.12
CA PRO A 129 -19.53 -23.31 -0.06
C PRO A 129 -18.82 -21.99 0.24
N GLU A 130 -17.68 -21.77 -0.44
CA GLU A 130 -16.88 -20.55 -0.31
C GLU A 130 -17.67 -19.33 -0.82
N PRO A 131 -17.81 -18.26 0.00
CA PRO A 131 -18.51 -17.06 -0.38
C PRO A 131 -17.74 -16.20 -1.42
N LYS A 132 -18.48 -15.28 -2.07
CA LYS A 132 -17.95 -14.41 -3.12
C LYS A 132 -17.80 -12.95 -2.69
N ASN A 133 -18.15 -12.60 -1.46
CA ASN A 133 -17.95 -11.28 -0.92
C ASN A 133 -17.01 -11.34 0.28
N TYR A 134 -16.29 -10.23 0.55
CA TYR A 134 -15.23 -10.21 1.54
C TYR A 134 -15.74 -10.48 2.96
N GLU A 135 -16.84 -9.84 3.41
CA GLU A 135 -17.36 -10.03 4.76
C GLU A 135 -17.79 -11.48 5.01
N GLU A 136 -18.55 -12.05 4.08
CA GLU A 136 -18.99 -13.44 4.18
C GLU A 136 -17.80 -14.40 4.16
N TRP A 137 -16.77 -14.10 3.34
CA TRP A 137 -15.57 -14.94 3.22
C TRP A 137 -14.76 -14.97 4.51
N ILE A 138 -14.51 -13.80 5.15
CA ILE A 138 -13.75 -13.79 6.41
C ILE A 138 -14.49 -14.48 7.54
N ARG A 139 -15.84 -14.37 7.61
CA ARG A 139 -16.66 -15.11 8.55
C ARG A 139 -16.62 -16.62 8.29
N TRP A 140 -16.70 -16.99 7.01
CA TRP A 140 -16.62 -18.37 6.56
C TRP A 140 -15.27 -19.02 6.88
N LYS A 141 -14.15 -18.27 6.81
CA LYS A 141 -12.80 -18.77 7.04
C LYS A 141 -12.34 -18.66 8.51
N LEU A 142 -12.66 -17.56 9.19
CA LEU A 142 -12.06 -17.23 10.51
C LEU A 142 -13.08 -17.25 11.68
N GLY A 143 -14.38 -17.34 11.37
CA GLY A 143 -15.45 -17.32 12.37
C GLY A 143 -15.79 -15.91 12.88
N ASP A 144 -16.98 -15.79 13.46
CA ASP A 144 -17.57 -14.49 13.81
C ASP A 144 -16.76 -13.71 14.85
N MET A 145 -16.18 -14.38 15.85
CA MET A 145 -15.46 -13.68 16.93
C MET A 145 -14.24 -12.91 16.43
N ILE A 146 -13.42 -13.49 15.52
CA ILE A 146 -12.29 -12.80 14.91
C ILE A 146 -12.80 -11.67 14.00
N CYS A 147 -13.86 -11.92 13.25
CA CYS A 147 -14.43 -10.93 12.34
C CYS A 147 -14.99 -9.73 13.09
N ASP A 148 -15.89 -9.93 14.03
CA ASP A 148 -16.61 -8.84 14.72
C ASP A 148 -15.67 -7.98 15.59
N ASN A 149 -14.68 -8.60 16.24
CA ASN A 149 -13.79 -7.88 17.16
C ASN A 149 -12.51 -7.33 16.50
N TYR A 150 -12.17 -7.80 15.30
CA TYR A 150 -10.94 -7.35 14.64
C TYR A 150 -11.14 -6.96 13.18
N LEU A 151 -11.47 -7.91 12.29
CA LEU A 151 -11.34 -7.67 10.86
C LEU A 151 -12.37 -6.70 10.30
N LEU A 152 -13.63 -6.78 10.73
CA LEU A 152 -14.68 -5.88 10.25
C LEU A 152 -14.42 -4.44 10.70
N PRO A 153 -14.24 -4.14 12.00
CA PRO A 153 -13.98 -2.77 12.42
C PRO A 153 -12.66 -2.23 11.87
N TYR A 154 -11.61 -3.04 11.81
CA TYR A 154 -10.33 -2.62 11.24
C TYR A 154 -10.45 -2.25 9.76
N ASN A 155 -11.07 -3.10 8.95
CA ASN A 155 -11.23 -2.85 7.52
C ASN A 155 -12.19 -1.70 7.21
N THR A 156 -13.25 -1.53 8.00
CA THR A 156 -14.13 -0.34 7.92
C THR A 156 -13.33 0.95 8.14
N LYS A 157 -12.44 0.97 9.13
CA LYS A 157 -11.56 2.12 9.40
C LYS A 157 -10.54 2.35 8.29
N LEU A 158 -9.93 1.28 7.79
CA LEU A 158 -8.91 1.33 6.75
C LEU A 158 -9.49 1.83 5.42
N TRP A 159 -10.57 1.19 4.96
CA TRP A 159 -11.13 1.43 3.64
C TRP A 159 -12.07 2.64 3.59
N GLY A 160 -12.78 2.92 4.68
CA GLY A 160 -13.81 3.96 4.73
C GLY A 160 -15.11 3.56 4.02
N VAL A 161 -15.29 2.27 3.77
CA VAL A 161 -16.50 1.62 3.26
C VAL A 161 -16.82 0.42 4.13
N THR A 162 -18.03 -0.15 4.02
CA THR A 162 -18.39 -1.34 4.76
C THR A 162 -17.77 -2.60 4.14
N PRO A 163 -17.40 -3.61 4.95
CA PRO A 163 -16.73 -4.81 4.44
C PRO A 163 -17.51 -5.62 3.40
N ASP A 164 -18.83 -5.55 3.40
CA ASP A 164 -19.71 -6.19 2.41
C ASP A 164 -19.61 -5.55 1.01
N GLU A 165 -19.13 -4.31 0.90
CA GLU A 165 -18.83 -3.65 -0.38
C GLU A 165 -17.50 -4.14 -1.00
N LEU A 166 -16.66 -4.84 -0.20
CA LEU A 166 -15.34 -5.28 -0.65
C LEU A 166 -15.39 -6.61 -1.40
N ASP A 167 -14.53 -6.74 -2.39
CA ASP A 167 -14.36 -7.97 -3.18
C ASP A 167 -13.46 -8.98 -2.48
N VAL A 168 -13.66 -10.26 -2.77
CA VAL A 168 -12.80 -11.35 -2.29
C VAL A 168 -11.39 -11.31 -2.88
N ASP A 169 -11.15 -10.55 -3.93
CA ASP A 169 -9.80 -10.40 -4.50
C ASP A 169 -8.81 -9.70 -3.53
N TRP A 170 -9.33 -9.13 -2.43
CA TRP A 170 -8.54 -8.57 -1.33
C TRP A 170 -7.95 -9.62 -0.37
N ILE A 171 -8.52 -10.83 -0.31
CA ILE A 171 -8.16 -11.85 0.68
C ILE A 171 -6.73 -12.39 0.58
N TYR A 172 -6.03 -12.16 -0.55
CA TYR A 172 -4.65 -12.62 -0.72
C TYR A 172 -3.67 -12.06 0.32
N LYS A 173 -4.05 -10.99 1.03
CA LYS A 173 -3.28 -10.40 2.14
C LYS A 173 -3.65 -10.94 3.52
N ILE A 174 -4.71 -11.74 3.62
CA ILE A 174 -5.12 -12.34 4.88
C ILE A 174 -4.36 -13.67 5.02
N PRO A 175 -3.72 -13.93 6.16
CA PRO A 175 -3.11 -15.22 6.42
C PRO A 175 -4.14 -16.34 6.30
N ARG A 176 -3.85 -17.35 5.48
CA ARG A 176 -4.67 -18.54 5.36
C ARG A 176 -4.20 -19.57 6.38
N VAL A 177 -4.81 -19.57 7.54
CA VAL A 177 -4.52 -20.53 8.61
C VAL A 177 -5.65 -21.53 8.66
N GLU A 178 -5.30 -22.81 8.66
CA GLU A 178 -6.30 -23.90 8.76
C GLU A 178 -6.79 -24.03 10.21
N VAL A 179 -8.03 -24.53 10.40
CA VAL A 179 -8.62 -24.71 11.74
C VAL A 179 -7.73 -25.52 12.66
N GLU A 180 -7.14 -26.62 12.14
CA GLU A 180 -6.21 -27.46 12.90
C GLU A 180 -4.94 -26.70 13.34
N GLU A 181 -4.43 -25.80 12.50
CA GLU A 181 -3.28 -24.95 12.83
C GLU A 181 -3.64 -23.98 13.97
N VAL A 182 -4.80 -23.34 13.91
CA VAL A 182 -5.29 -22.43 14.97
C VAL A 182 -5.39 -23.17 16.31
N LEU A 183 -5.94 -24.37 16.29
CA LEU A 183 -6.04 -25.22 17.49
C LEU A 183 -4.65 -25.64 18.01
N ARG A 184 -3.75 -26.08 17.12
CA ARG A 184 -2.39 -26.47 17.45
C ARG A 184 -1.63 -25.31 18.09
N TYR A 185 -1.59 -24.13 17.47
CA TYR A 185 -0.94 -22.95 18.03
C TYR A 185 -1.49 -22.58 19.41
N SER A 186 -2.81 -22.70 19.58
CA SER A 186 -3.45 -22.41 20.87
C SER A 186 -3.08 -23.41 21.96
N LEU A 187 -2.96 -24.69 21.63
CA LEU A 187 -2.57 -25.75 22.57
C LEU A 187 -1.08 -25.72 22.90
N GLU A 188 -0.23 -25.51 21.90
CA GLU A 188 1.22 -25.44 22.04
C GLU A 188 1.70 -24.09 22.58
N ARG A 189 0.84 -23.07 22.59
CA ARG A 189 1.13 -21.68 22.99
C ARG A 189 2.30 -21.06 22.22
N GLN A 190 2.33 -21.31 20.94
CA GLN A 190 3.34 -20.76 20.02
C GLN A 190 2.78 -20.62 18.61
N GLN A 191 3.39 -19.72 17.82
CA GLN A 191 3.08 -19.58 16.39
C GLN A 191 4.26 -20.08 15.56
N ASP A 192 4.00 -20.47 14.33
CA ASP A 192 5.04 -20.73 13.34
C ASP A 192 5.54 -19.42 12.73
N VAL A 193 6.58 -18.85 13.31
CA VAL A 193 7.21 -17.60 12.84
C VAL A 193 7.89 -17.74 11.48
N GLU A 194 8.21 -18.95 11.06
CA GLU A 194 8.89 -19.23 9.79
C GLU A 194 7.90 -19.38 8.62
N LYS A 195 6.61 -19.54 8.89
CA LYS A 195 5.58 -19.67 7.83
C LYS A 195 5.56 -18.48 6.88
N TYR A 196 5.92 -17.28 7.36
CA TYR A 196 5.98 -16.05 6.56
C TYR A 196 7.29 -15.29 6.78
N PRO A 197 8.47 -15.87 6.45
CA PRO A 197 9.77 -15.32 6.83
C PRO A 197 10.04 -13.94 6.25
N CYS A 198 9.59 -13.65 5.05
CA CYS A 198 9.78 -12.34 4.42
C CYS A 198 8.98 -11.24 5.14
N HIS A 199 7.84 -11.57 5.75
CA HIS A 199 7.04 -10.62 6.51
C HIS A 199 7.63 -10.31 7.89
N ASN A 200 8.40 -11.24 8.45
CA ASN A 200 8.94 -11.13 9.80
C ASN A 200 10.33 -10.48 9.85
N ARG A 201 11.05 -10.44 8.71
CA ARG A 201 12.45 -9.99 8.64
C ARG A 201 12.70 -9.01 7.49
N PRO A 202 11.96 -7.90 7.43
CA PRO A 202 12.13 -6.92 6.36
C PRO A 202 13.42 -6.09 6.54
N TYR A 203 13.82 -5.41 5.46
CA TYR A 203 14.90 -4.42 5.49
C TYR A 203 14.36 -3.01 5.68
N TYR A 204 15.14 -2.18 6.36
CA TYR A 204 14.89 -0.74 6.48
C TYR A 204 16.19 0.05 6.39
N PRO A 205 16.21 1.29 5.84
CA PRO A 205 17.42 2.12 5.78
C PRO A 205 18.02 2.38 7.16
N LEU A 206 19.35 2.43 7.24
CA LEU A 206 20.07 2.77 8.47
C LEU A 206 19.82 4.22 8.90
N SER A 207 19.48 5.09 7.94
CA SER A 207 19.20 6.50 8.20
C SER A 207 18.25 7.10 7.16
N GLY A 208 17.52 8.14 7.56
CA GLY A 208 16.77 9.02 6.67
C GLY A 208 15.45 8.48 6.16
N GLY A 209 14.95 7.35 6.69
CA GLY A 209 13.67 6.80 6.29
C GLY A 209 13.69 6.10 4.92
N TYR A 210 12.53 5.55 4.55
CA TYR A 210 12.39 4.79 3.30
C TYR A 210 12.55 5.66 2.04
N GLY A 211 12.31 6.99 2.17
CA GLY A 211 12.51 7.96 1.09
C GLY A 211 13.91 7.95 0.50
N ARG A 212 14.95 7.58 1.29
CA ARG A 212 16.34 7.47 0.82
C ARG A 212 16.51 6.43 -0.29
N VAL A 213 15.71 5.39 -0.28
CA VAL A 213 15.68 4.39 -1.37
C VAL A 213 15.15 5.02 -2.65
N MET A 214 14.10 5.83 -2.54
CA MET A 214 13.51 6.53 -3.69
C MET A 214 14.48 7.55 -4.30
N GLU A 215 15.14 8.34 -3.45
CA GLU A 215 16.18 9.28 -3.87
C GLU A 215 17.30 8.56 -4.64
N ALA A 216 17.74 7.41 -4.16
CA ALA A 216 18.78 6.63 -4.79
C ALA A 216 18.37 6.05 -6.16
N ILE A 217 17.10 5.60 -6.28
CA ILE A 217 16.59 5.12 -7.57
C ILE A 217 16.48 6.28 -8.57
N ALA A 218 16.02 7.46 -8.10
CA ALA A 218 15.82 8.62 -8.95
C ALA A 218 17.11 9.32 -9.37
N LYS A 219 18.22 9.15 -8.63
CA LYS A 219 19.44 9.96 -8.72
C LYS A 219 19.96 10.14 -10.16
N ASP A 220 20.02 9.06 -10.92
CA ASP A 220 20.58 9.06 -12.27
C ASP A 220 19.56 9.49 -13.35
N GLU A 221 18.29 9.68 -12.94
CA GLU A 221 17.16 9.97 -13.85
C GLU A 221 16.56 11.36 -13.65
N LEU A 222 17.10 12.19 -12.75
CA LEU A 222 16.51 13.50 -12.41
C LEU A 222 16.32 14.41 -13.62
N GLN A 223 17.18 14.37 -14.63
CA GLN A 223 17.06 15.15 -15.87
C GLN A 223 15.91 14.66 -16.76
N ASN A 224 15.41 13.43 -16.54
CA ASN A 224 14.30 12.84 -17.26
C ASN A 224 12.98 12.94 -16.48
N ILE A 225 12.94 13.71 -15.39
CA ILE A 225 11.75 13.95 -14.57
C ILE A 225 11.43 15.45 -14.58
N LYS A 226 10.20 15.78 -14.94
CA LYS A 226 9.69 17.14 -14.82
C LYS A 226 8.84 17.24 -13.55
N PHE A 227 9.42 17.86 -12.53
CA PHE A 227 8.75 18.09 -11.24
C PHE A 227 7.76 19.26 -11.31
N ASN A 228 6.88 19.38 -10.29
CA ASN A 228 5.85 20.40 -10.17
C ASN A 228 4.93 20.46 -11.42
N THR A 229 4.74 19.31 -12.06
CA THR A 229 4.00 19.20 -13.32
C THR A 229 2.85 18.21 -13.17
N LYS A 230 1.79 18.65 -12.51
CA LYS A 230 0.54 17.89 -12.40
C LYS A 230 -0.13 17.79 -13.76
N VAL A 231 -0.56 16.57 -14.12
CA VAL A 231 -1.38 16.36 -15.32
C VAL A 231 -2.80 16.86 -15.04
N THR A 232 -3.20 17.90 -15.73
CA THR A 232 -4.53 18.56 -15.61
C THR A 232 -5.34 18.48 -16.89
N LYS A 233 -4.66 18.21 -18.02
CA LYS A 233 -5.29 17.98 -19.32
C LYS A 233 -4.61 16.82 -20.02
N LEU A 234 -5.40 15.93 -20.58
CA LEU A 234 -4.91 14.78 -21.36
C LEU A 234 -5.89 14.51 -22.50
N ARG A 235 -5.42 14.54 -23.73
CA ARG A 235 -6.25 14.20 -24.91
C ARG A 235 -5.44 13.40 -25.93
N PHE A 236 -6.12 12.53 -26.64
CA PHE A 236 -5.54 11.83 -27.77
C PHE A 236 -5.81 12.63 -29.06
N ASP A 237 -4.78 12.87 -29.84
CA ASP A 237 -4.88 13.52 -31.13
C ASP A 237 -5.00 12.44 -32.22
N GLU A 238 -6.20 12.24 -32.74
CA GLU A 238 -6.48 11.19 -33.71
C GLU A 238 -5.77 11.43 -35.06
N ASN A 239 -5.41 12.69 -35.40
CA ASN A 239 -4.71 13.00 -36.65
C ASN A 239 -3.23 12.69 -36.56
N GLU A 240 -2.59 13.08 -35.44
CA GLU A 240 -1.16 12.85 -35.20
C GLU A 240 -0.88 11.49 -34.56
N GLN A 241 -1.92 10.77 -34.08
CA GLN A 241 -1.80 9.50 -33.33
C GLN A 241 -0.88 9.62 -32.10
N VAL A 242 -1.03 10.73 -31.35
CA VAL A 242 -0.24 11.01 -30.16
C VAL A 242 -1.12 11.51 -29.01
N TRP A 243 -0.66 11.32 -27.79
CA TRP A 243 -1.22 11.95 -26.62
C TRP A 243 -0.66 13.37 -26.45
N VAL A 244 -1.53 14.32 -26.12
CA VAL A 244 -1.18 15.70 -25.76
C VAL A 244 -1.49 15.91 -24.29
N ILE A 245 -0.46 16.27 -23.51
CA ILE A 245 -0.49 16.43 -22.07
C ILE A 245 -0.27 17.90 -21.73
N ASN A 246 -1.18 18.51 -20.97
CA ASN A 246 -1.16 19.90 -20.52
C ASN A 246 -0.97 20.91 -21.69
N GLU A 247 -1.34 20.55 -22.93
CA GLU A 247 -1.12 21.30 -24.17
C GLU A 247 0.36 21.64 -24.45
N GLU A 248 1.29 21.02 -23.73
CA GLU A 248 2.73 21.28 -23.78
C GLU A 248 3.53 20.06 -24.25
N TYR A 249 3.18 18.88 -23.75
CA TYR A 249 3.92 17.65 -24.02
C TYR A 249 3.15 16.78 -25.03
N LYS A 250 3.88 16.16 -25.97
CA LYS A 250 3.32 15.16 -26.88
C LYS A 250 4.07 13.84 -26.70
N ALA A 251 3.36 12.72 -26.71
CA ALA A 251 3.96 11.38 -26.60
C ALA A 251 3.21 10.36 -27.48
N LYS A 252 3.96 9.42 -28.08
CA LYS A 252 3.38 8.27 -28.78
C LYS A 252 2.79 7.26 -27.81
N ASN A 253 3.51 6.99 -26.71
CA ASN A 253 3.10 6.06 -25.69
C ASN A 253 3.03 6.76 -24.33
N VAL A 254 1.96 6.55 -23.59
CA VAL A 254 1.79 7.06 -22.23
C VAL A 254 1.68 5.90 -21.26
N ILE A 255 2.45 5.94 -20.17
CA ILE A 255 2.38 4.94 -19.11
C ILE A 255 1.83 5.62 -17.85
N ASN A 256 0.61 5.27 -17.49
CA ASN A 256 -0.07 5.81 -16.32
C ASN A 256 0.33 5.03 -15.06
N THR A 257 0.89 5.74 -14.08
CA THR A 257 1.15 5.24 -12.72
C THR A 257 0.42 6.09 -11.66
N THR A 258 -0.63 6.83 -12.08
CA THR A 258 -1.47 7.72 -11.24
C THR A 258 -2.91 7.23 -11.16
N PRO A 259 -3.72 7.69 -10.19
CA PRO A 259 -5.11 7.25 -10.05
C PRO A 259 -5.97 7.54 -11.28
N TRP A 260 -6.66 6.54 -11.80
CA TRP A 260 -7.56 6.68 -12.95
C TRP A 260 -8.68 7.70 -12.76
N PRO A 261 -9.31 7.85 -11.58
CA PRO A 261 -10.31 8.90 -11.40
C PRO A 261 -9.76 10.31 -11.64
N ASP A 262 -8.52 10.59 -11.22
CA ASP A 262 -7.87 11.88 -11.46
C ASP A 262 -7.55 12.08 -12.95
N LEU A 263 -7.10 11.01 -13.60
CA LEU A 263 -6.80 11.04 -15.03
C LEU A 263 -8.07 11.20 -15.89
N TYR A 264 -9.19 10.61 -15.46
CA TYR A 264 -10.49 10.75 -16.08
C TYR A 264 -10.96 12.23 -16.09
N GLU A 265 -10.75 12.94 -14.97
CA GLU A 265 -11.01 14.38 -14.90
C GLU A 265 -10.12 15.15 -15.88
N ALA A 266 -8.82 14.82 -15.94
CA ALA A 266 -7.88 15.45 -16.86
C ALA A 266 -8.21 15.21 -18.34
N MET A 267 -8.89 14.10 -18.66
CA MET A 267 -9.39 13.79 -20.02
C MET A 267 -10.71 14.48 -20.38
N GLY A 268 -11.31 15.26 -19.47
CA GLY A 268 -12.61 15.90 -19.69
C GLY A 268 -13.78 14.92 -19.57
N ARG A 269 -13.64 13.86 -18.80
CA ARG A 269 -14.68 12.88 -18.47
C ARG A 269 -15.25 12.14 -19.70
N PRO A 270 -14.43 11.39 -20.45
CA PRO A 270 -14.89 10.70 -21.65
C PRO A 270 -16.03 9.71 -21.33
N GLU A 271 -17.12 9.81 -22.09
CA GLU A 271 -18.33 8.99 -21.89
C GLU A 271 -18.04 7.50 -21.95
N ALA A 272 -17.14 7.10 -22.84
CA ALA A 272 -16.82 5.70 -23.13
C ALA A 272 -16.39 4.86 -21.91
N ILE A 273 -15.86 5.49 -20.86
CA ILE A 273 -15.40 4.79 -19.64
C ILE A 273 -16.10 5.29 -18.36
N ARG A 274 -17.14 6.10 -18.47
CA ARG A 274 -17.84 6.69 -17.31
C ARG A 274 -18.37 5.64 -16.35
N GLU A 275 -19.00 4.60 -16.87
CA GLU A 275 -19.55 3.54 -16.02
C GLU A 275 -18.46 2.81 -15.23
N GLN A 276 -17.33 2.54 -15.88
CA GLN A 276 -16.19 1.84 -15.30
C GLN A 276 -15.50 2.67 -14.21
N ILE A 277 -15.29 3.97 -14.49
CA ILE A 277 -14.69 4.90 -13.51
C ILE A 277 -15.51 5.02 -12.23
N ASN A 278 -16.84 4.99 -12.32
CA ASN A 278 -17.73 5.06 -11.16
C ASN A 278 -17.58 3.84 -10.22
N LYS A 279 -17.06 2.72 -10.72
CA LYS A 279 -16.84 1.47 -9.96
C LYS A 279 -15.46 1.40 -9.30
N ILE A 280 -14.55 2.33 -9.64
CA ILE A 280 -13.22 2.37 -9.04
C ILE A 280 -13.06 3.61 -8.18
N LYS A 281 -12.64 3.39 -6.92
CA LYS A 281 -12.47 4.46 -5.92
C LYS A 281 -11.15 4.28 -5.20
N TYR A 282 -10.66 5.35 -4.62
CA TYR A 282 -9.52 5.30 -3.71
C TYR A 282 -9.79 6.13 -2.47
N ASN A 283 -9.08 5.85 -1.41
CA ASN A 283 -9.12 6.66 -0.20
C ASN A 283 -7.85 7.49 -0.05
N LYS A 284 -7.89 8.39 0.94
CA LYS A 284 -6.77 9.18 1.43
C LYS A 284 -6.51 8.79 2.88
N VAL A 285 -5.25 8.90 3.29
CA VAL A 285 -4.83 8.65 4.66
C VAL A 285 -4.17 9.90 5.23
N VAL A 286 -4.51 10.24 6.46
CA VAL A 286 -3.79 11.23 7.24
C VAL A 286 -2.75 10.49 8.06
N VAL A 287 -1.48 10.83 7.84
CA VAL A 287 -0.35 10.42 8.68
C VAL A 287 -0.11 11.51 9.70
N SER A 288 -0.25 11.19 10.99
CA SER A 288 -0.05 12.13 12.08
C SER A 288 1.13 11.71 12.94
N LEU A 289 2.11 12.60 13.12
CA LEU A 289 3.27 12.37 13.98
C LEU A 289 3.01 12.90 15.39
N PHE A 290 3.30 12.08 16.37
CA PHE A 290 3.27 12.43 17.78
C PHE A 290 4.64 12.20 18.43
N GLU A 291 5.07 13.15 19.25
CA GLU A 291 6.18 13.00 20.17
C GLU A 291 5.62 12.61 21.54
N THR A 292 6.12 11.52 22.11
CA THR A 292 5.72 11.03 23.43
C THR A 292 6.85 11.19 24.42
N ASP A 293 6.57 11.16 25.74
CA ASP A 293 7.60 11.29 26.78
C ASP A 293 8.47 10.04 26.90
N ASP A 294 7.93 8.88 26.50
CA ASP A 294 8.61 7.60 26.53
C ASP A 294 8.15 6.68 25.39
N ASN A 295 8.89 5.61 25.14
CA ASN A 295 8.47 4.51 24.29
C ASN A 295 8.43 3.22 25.13
N PRO A 296 7.29 2.94 25.80
CA PRO A 296 7.18 1.81 26.72
C PRO A 296 7.11 0.47 26.02
N THR A 297 7.17 0.42 24.68
CA THR A 297 6.99 -0.79 23.88
C THR A 297 8.18 -1.05 22.99
N ASN A 298 8.33 -2.33 22.58
CA ASN A 298 9.25 -2.74 21.52
C ASN A 298 8.53 -3.00 20.19
N TYR A 299 7.27 -2.54 20.05
CA TYR A 299 6.49 -2.77 18.84
C TYR A 299 7.04 -1.94 17.69
N HIS A 300 7.01 -2.51 16.48
CA HIS A 300 7.25 -1.76 15.26
C HIS A 300 5.95 -1.11 14.80
N TRP A 301 4.84 -1.87 14.86
CA TRP A 301 3.51 -1.30 14.68
C TRP A 301 2.41 -2.06 15.43
N ARG A 302 1.25 -1.41 15.50
CA ARG A 302 0.07 -1.89 16.19
C ARG A 302 -1.19 -1.58 15.39
N TYR A 303 -2.01 -2.57 15.19
CA TYR A 303 -3.30 -2.45 14.56
C TYR A 303 -4.37 -2.09 15.57
N ARG A 304 -5.26 -1.15 15.22
CA ARG A 304 -6.29 -0.58 16.08
C ARG A 304 -7.69 -0.81 15.50
N PRO A 305 -8.36 -1.91 15.79
CA PRO A 305 -9.74 -2.15 15.39
C PRO A 305 -10.76 -1.30 16.17
N GLU A 306 -10.45 -0.85 17.39
CA GLU A 306 -11.40 -0.14 18.26
C GLU A 306 -11.95 1.10 17.56
N MET A 307 -13.30 1.18 17.44
CA MET A 307 -13.99 2.23 16.68
C MET A 307 -13.93 3.61 17.35
N GLU A 308 -13.66 3.66 18.65
CA GLU A 308 -13.46 4.88 19.45
C GLU A 308 -12.17 5.62 19.05
N GLN A 309 -11.18 4.88 18.54
CA GLN A 309 -9.96 5.46 17.99
C GLN A 309 -10.17 5.79 16.52
N GLN A 310 -9.77 7.00 16.08
CA GLN A 310 -9.89 7.37 14.68
C GLN A 310 -8.92 6.58 13.78
N HIS A 311 -7.67 6.46 14.26
CA HIS A 311 -6.60 5.78 13.52
C HIS A 311 -6.81 4.27 13.52
N HIS A 312 -6.35 3.64 12.46
CA HIS A 312 -6.39 2.19 12.31
C HIS A 312 -5.04 1.53 12.57
N ARG A 313 -3.93 2.31 12.58
CA ARG A 313 -2.58 1.79 12.80
C ARG A 313 -1.69 2.81 13.51
N GLU A 314 -0.79 2.33 14.36
CA GLU A 314 0.28 3.06 15.02
C GLU A 314 1.62 2.48 14.57
N LEU A 315 2.63 3.32 14.34
CA LEU A 315 3.98 2.92 14.01
C LEU A 315 4.96 3.63 14.94
N TYR A 316 5.76 2.85 15.65
CA TYR A 316 6.68 3.29 16.69
C TYR A 316 8.05 3.53 16.08
N ILE A 317 8.31 4.76 15.64
CA ILE A 317 9.47 5.17 14.85
C ILE A 317 10.78 4.81 15.54
N SER A 318 10.89 5.06 16.84
CA SER A 318 12.09 4.80 17.62
C SER A 318 12.54 3.34 17.64
N ASN A 319 11.66 2.41 17.26
CA ASN A 319 12.00 0.98 17.22
C ASN A 319 12.58 0.54 15.87
N PHE A 320 12.49 1.39 14.82
CA PHE A 320 13.02 1.03 13.50
C PHE A 320 13.77 2.14 12.76
N VAL A 321 13.62 3.41 13.11
CA VAL A 321 14.39 4.52 12.53
C VAL A 321 15.52 4.89 13.48
N LYS A 322 16.74 4.46 13.17
CA LYS A 322 17.89 4.58 14.08
C LYS A 322 18.40 5.99 14.29
N ASP A 323 18.18 6.89 13.33
CA ASP A 323 18.60 8.29 13.37
C ASP A 323 17.45 9.26 13.66
N SER A 324 16.29 8.77 14.04
CA SER A 324 15.18 9.57 14.54
C SER A 324 15.37 9.89 16.01
N LYS A 325 14.86 11.04 16.45
CA LYS A 325 14.65 11.31 17.88
C LYS A 325 13.89 10.16 18.53
N ASN A 326 14.19 9.87 19.79
CA ASN A 326 13.44 8.89 20.55
C ASN A 326 11.98 9.32 20.73
N TYR A 327 11.10 8.31 20.91
CA TYR A 327 9.70 8.52 21.32
C TYR A 327 8.78 9.15 20.26
N GLY A 328 9.11 8.97 18.98
CA GLY A 328 8.21 9.30 17.88
C GLY A 328 7.25 8.15 17.55
N VAL A 329 5.97 8.46 17.42
CA VAL A 329 4.94 7.54 16.93
C VAL A 329 4.16 8.23 15.83
N PHE A 330 3.98 7.59 14.69
CA PHE A 330 2.99 8.09 13.73
C PHE A 330 1.78 7.17 13.63
N THR A 331 0.63 7.79 13.43
CA THR A 331 -0.64 7.10 13.26
C THR A 331 -1.14 7.25 11.84
N GLU A 332 -1.91 6.28 11.38
CA GLU A 332 -2.59 6.32 10.10
C GLU A 332 -4.10 6.33 10.31
N THR A 333 -4.76 7.35 9.75
CA THR A 333 -6.20 7.54 9.84
C THR A 333 -6.78 7.73 8.44
N ASN A 334 -7.85 7.02 8.09
CA ASN A 334 -8.59 7.32 6.86
C ASN A 334 -9.06 8.78 6.90
N ALA A 335 -8.82 9.55 5.85
CA ALA A 335 -9.09 10.98 5.83
C ALA A 335 -10.57 11.33 6.10
N ASN A 336 -11.49 10.45 5.72
CA ASN A 336 -12.93 10.63 5.98
C ASN A 336 -13.31 10.49 7.47
N ARG A 337 -12.42 9.92 8.29
CA ARG A 337 -12.61 9.75 9.74
C ARG A 337 -11.77 10.73 10.56
N PHE A 338 -10.83 11.43 9.93
CA PHE A 338 -9.90 12.29 10.63
C PHE A 338 -10.58 13.59 11.10
N ASP A 339 -10.53 13.83 12.40
CA ASP A 339 -10.90 15.08 13.05
C ASP A 339 -9.76 15.52 13.97
N ALA A 340 -9.09 16.60 13.63
CA ALA A 340 -7.94 17.10 14.39
C ALA A 340 -8.31 17.47 15.83
N ASN A 341 -9.58 17.82 16.11
CA ASN A 341 -10.07 18.17 17.45
C ASN A 341 -10.39 16.94 18.31
N LYS A 342 -10.45 15.74 17.71
CA LYS A 342 -10.76 14.48 18.39
C LYS A 342 -9.58 13.51 18.39
N VAL A 343 -8.38 14.00 18.20
CA VAL A 343 -7.18 13.17 18.27
C VAL A 343 -6.99 12.71 19.71
N THR A 344 -7.06 11.41 19.92
CA THR A 344 -6.99 10.77 21.26
C THR A 344 -5.63 10.17 21.57
N PHE A 345 -4.66 10.25 20.64
CA PHE A 345 -3.33 9.70 20.87
C PHE A 345 -2.57 10.52 21.94
N LYS A 346 -1.96 9.82 22.89
CA LYS A 346 -1.15 10.45 23.96
C LYS A 346 0.15 10.98 23.36
N GLY A 347 0.44 12.25 23.55
CA GLY A 347 1.66 12.91 23.08
C GLY A 347 1.37 14.25 22.39
N ARG A 348 2.43 14.98 22.06
CA ARG A 348 2.36 16.26 21.33
C ARG A 348 2.26 15.99 19.84
N ASN A 349 1.17 16.37 19.19
CA ASN A 349 1.05 16.30 17.73
C ASN A 349 2.00 17.30 17.07
N LEU A 350 2.92 16.83 16.25
CA LEU A 350 3.91 17.66 15.56
C LEU A 350 3.54 17.92 14.11
N PHE A 351 2.82 16.99 13.48
CA PHE A 351 2.65 17.01 12.04
C PHE A 351 1.44 16.19 11.61
N ASN A 352 0.70 16.69 10.62
CA ASN A 352 -0.36 15.95 9.95
C ASN A 352 -0.16 16.11 8.45
N TYR A 353 -0.12 15.01 7.72
CA TYR A 353 -0.03 15.00 6.27
C TYR A 353 -1.15 14.14 5.68
N THR A 354 -1.95 14.75 4.82
CA THR A 354 -2.98 14.02 4.07
C THR A 354 -2.42 13.58 2.73
N THR A 355 -2.37 12.29 2.48
CA THR A 355 -1.95 11.75 1.19
C THR A 355 -2.92 12.17 0.09
N PRO A 356 -2.45 12.51 -1.12
CA PRO A 356 -3.35 12.82 -2.25
C PRO A 356 -4.18 11.59 -2.65
N ALA A 357 -3.61 10.41 -2.56
CA ALA A 357 -4.22 9.10 -2.74
C ALA A 357 -3.42 8.06 -1.94
N ALA A 358 -4.07 7.14 -1.23
CA ALA A 358 -3.40 6.13 -0.41
C ALA A 358 -3.63 4.70 -0.92
N TYR A 359 -4.88 4.28 -1.01
CA TYR A 359 -5.24 2.91 -1.37
C TYR A 359 -6.36 2.86 -2.40
N PRO A 360 -6.18 2.12 -3.52
CA PRO A 360 -7.29 1.69 -4.37
C PRO A 360 -8.23 0.83 -3.54
N ILE A 361 -9.51 1.20 -3.44
CA ILE A 361 -10.48 0.44 -2.66
C ILE A 361 -10.89 -0.80 -3.46
N PRO A 362 -10.77 -2.02 -2.91
CA PRO A 362 -11.08 -3.26 -3.60
C PRO A 362 -12.60 -3.52 -3.62
N LEU A 363 -13.37 -2.67 -4.29
CA LEU A 363 -14.82 -2.78 -4.40
C LEU A 363 -15.24 -3.95 -5.31
N VAL A 364 -16.40 -4.53 -5.02
CA VAL A 364 -17.03 -5.53 -5.90
C VAL A 364 -17.18 -4.98 -7.32
N GLY A 365 -16.72 -5.77 -8.31
CA GLY A 365 -16.76 -5.39 -9.72
C GLY A 365 -15.63 -4.46 -10.18
N ARG A 366 -14.73 -4.03 -9.28
CA ARG A 366 -13.56 -3.21 -9.62
C ARG A 366 -12.66 -3.86 -10.66
N THR A 367 -12.38 -5.17 -10.52
CA THR A 367 -11.48 -5.88 -11.44
C THR A 367 -11.99 -5.86 -12.88
N VAL A 368 -13.30 -6.06 -13.08
CA VAL A 368 -13.92 -5.97 -14.41
C VAL A 368 -13.82 -4.55 -14.95
N ALA A 369 -14.09 -3.55 -14.11
CA ALA A 369 -14.07 -2.15 -14.51
C ALA A 369 -12.67 -1.69 -14.95
N ILE A 370 -11.63 -2.01 -14.16
CA ILE A 370 -10.25 -1.61 -14.52
C ILE A 370 -9.76 -2.33 -15.77
N THR A 371 -10.08 -3.61 -15.95
CA THR A 371 -9.73 -4.34 -17.18
C THR A 371 -10.33 -3.66 -18.40
N ALA A 372 -11.60 -3.29 -18.35
CA ALA A 372 -12.27 -2.59 -19.46
C ALA A 372 -11.63 -1.21 -19.76
N ILE A 373 -11.19 -0.47 -18.73
CA ILE A 373 -10.47 0.80 -18.90
C ILE A 373 -9.13 0.57 -19.60
N LEU A 374 -8.36 -0.41 -19.13
CA LEU A 374 -7.05 -0.73 -19.70
C LEU A 374 -7.16 -1.18 -21.16
N ASP A 375 -8.13 -2.04 -21.48
CA ASP A 375 -8.38 -2.53 -22.84
C ASP A 375 -8.80 -1.39 -23.77
N TYR A 376 -9.67 -0.48 -23.31
CA TYR A 376 -10.10 0.68 -24.09
C TYR A 376 -8.92 1.58 -24.49
N PHE A 377 -7.97 1.82 -23.57
CA PHE A 377 -6.84 2.70 -23.84
C PHE A 377 -5.66 2.02 -24.52
N LYS A 378 -5.57 0.70 -24.48
CA LYS A 378 -4.46 -0.06 -25.06
C LYS A 378 -4.28 0.23 -26.55
N SER A 379 -5.38 0.31 -27.30
CA SER A 379 -5.35 0.65 -28.74
C SER A 379 -4.87 2.07 -29.04
N LYS A 380 -4.88 2.94 -28.03
CA LYS A 380 -4.38 4.33 -28.09
C LYS A 380 -3.01 4.47 -27.43
N HIS A 381 -2.31 3.36 -27.16
CA HIS A 381 -0.99 3.33 -26.54
C HIS A 381 -0.91 4.06 -25.19
N LEU A 382 -1.98 3.97 -24.36
CA LEU A 382 -1.96 4.36 -22.97
C LEU A 382 -2.11 3.12 -22.09
N TYR A 383 -1.12 2.90 -21.23
CA TYR A 383 -0.97 1.72 -20.43
C TYR A 383 -1.05 2.05 -18.94
N GLY A 384 -1.65 1.19 -18.12
CA GLY A 384 -1.67 1.34 -16.68
C GLY A 384 -0.71 0.33 -16.02
N VAL A 385 0.19 0.80 -15.15
CA VAL A 385 1.18 -0.07 -14.48
C VAL A 385 1.25 0.27 -12.98
N GLY A 386 1.41 -0.76 -12.16
CA GLY A 386 1.58 -0.65 -10.71
C GLY A 386 0.29 -0.32 -9.96
N ARG A 387 0.43 0.06 -8.68
CA ARG A 387 -0.72 0.24 -7.76
C ARG A 387 -1.87 1.04 -8.37
N TRP A 388 -1.58 2.18 -8.96
CA TRP A 388 -2.59 3.10 -9.50
C TRP A 388 -2.98 2.79 -10.93
N GLY A 389 -2.01 2.46 -11.77
CA GLY A 389 -2.28 2.11 -13.17
C GLY A 389 -3.13 0.84 -13.31
N GLU A 390 -2.91 -0.15 -12.45
CA GLU A 390 -3.69 -1.40 -12.38
C GLU A 390 -4.84 -1.32 -11.36
N HIS A 391 -4.94 -0.21 -10.65
CA HIS A 391 -5.91 0.03 -9.57
C HIS A 391 -6.00 -1.14 -8.58
N GLN A 392 -4.83 -1.60 -8.10
CA GLN A 392 -4.68 -2.75 -7.22
C GLN A 392 -3.88 -2.34 -5.96
N HIS A 393 -4.25 -2.87 -4.79
CA HIS A 393 -3.50 -2.61 -3.55
C HIS A 393 -2.19 -3.38 -3.50
N HIS A 394 -1.28 -3.07 -4.42
CA HIS A 394 0.06 -3.64 -4.46
C HIS A 394 0.98 -3.02 -3.42
N ASN A 395 1.81 -3.83 -2.78
CA ASN A 395 2.97 -3.35 -2.06
C ASN A 395 4.02 -2.83 -3.05
N HIS A 396 4.99 -2.06 -2.57
CA HIS A 396 6.00 -1.47 -3.45
C HIS A 396 6.86 -2.51 -4.18
N ASP A 397 7.12 -3.69 -3.60
CA ASP A 397 7.83 -4.78 -4.27
C ASP A 397 7.06 -5.33 -5.48
N ILE A 398 5.73 -5.49 -5.34
CA ILE A 398 4.86 -5.87 -6.46
C ILE A 398 4.81 -4.78 -7.53
N CYS A 399 4.78 -3.51 -7.11
CA CYS A 399 4.84 -2.38 -8.04
C CYS A 399 6.13 -2.39 -8.87
N ILE A 400 7.27 -2.68 -8.23
CA ILE A 400 8.56 -2.85 -8.92
C ILE A 400 8.49 -4.04 -9.88
N LYS A 401 8.01 -5.21 -9.40
CA LYS A 401 7.90 -6.43 -10.22
C LYS A 401 7.10 -6.18 -11.49
N HIS A 402 5.90 -5.59 -11.37
CA HIS A 402 5.05 -5.28 -12.53
C HIS A 402 5.69 -4.27 -13.48
N ALA A 403 6.42 -3.28 -12.97
CA ALA A 403 7.15 -2.34 -13.79
C ALA A 403 8.30 -3.01 -14.57
N LEU A 404 9.06 -3.92 -13.93
CA LEU A 404 10.11 -4.70 -14.59
C LEU A 404 9.52 -5.61 -15.66
N ASP A 405 8.45 -6.34 -15.34
CA ASP A 405 7.76 -7.24 -16.27
C ASP A 405 7.19 -6.48 -17.47
N PHE A 406 6.59 -5.31 -17.22
CA PHE A 406 6.10 -4.45 -18.30
C PHE A 406 7.21 -4.10 -19.28
N VAL A 407 8.36 -3.64 -18.78
CA VAL A 407 9.49 -3.26 -19.65
C VAL A 407 10.12 -4.46 -20.35
N ASP A 408 10.16 -5.62 -19.71
CA ASP A 408 10.75 -6.84 -20.31
C ASP A 408 9.85 -7.45 -21.39
N ASN A 409 8.52 -7.34 -21.24
CA ASN A 409 7.53 -7.85 -22.19
C ASN A 409 7.09 -6.79 -23.22
N PHE A 410 7.44 -5.53 -23.01
CA PHE A 410 7.06 -4.45 -23.92
C PHE A 410 7.96 -4.49 -25.13
N GLN A 411 7.47 -5.05 -26.23
CA GLN A 411 8.11 -4.91 -27.53
C GLN A 411 7.68 -3.58 -28.12
N ALA A 412 8.64 -2.70 -28.37
CA ALA A 412 8.39 -1.51 -29.15
C ALA A 412 7.85 -1.93 -30.52
N SER A 413 6.57 -1.65 -30.75
CA SER A 413 5.91 -1.86 -32.05
C SER A 413 6.33 -0.79 -33.02
#